data_d458d59666fbdad67e3fe99696d09edd
#
_entry.id   d458d59666fbdad67e3fe99696d09edd
#
_cell.length_a   1.000
_cell.length_b   1.000
_cell.length_c   1.000
_cell.angle_alpha   90.00
_cell.angle_beta   90.00
_cell.angle_gamma   90.00
#
_symmetry.space_group_name_H-M   'P 1'
#
loop_
_entity.id
_entity.type
_entity.pdbx_description
1 polymer ?
#
loop_
_entity_poly.entity_id
_entity_poly.type
_entity_poly.pdbx_seq_one_letter_code
_entity_poly.pdbx_strand_id
1 'polypeptide(L)'
;MTGEYITSRKNPLIQQVRRLLSSRKAREEAGLFVGDGTKLLEEAARYCPGLKTVILSGDTQACIPDSVRVVRVSEDVMESVSPMASPQGALFLCELPPERPFVPRGGMLLLDGIQDPGNLGTILRTADALDIPVALLEGCADPFSHKVVRASMGAVFRREVVHTSWEQALPACREKGIPIGVTALSERSGDIRRSALGTMAVVIGSEGQGVRQEILQSADAEMIIPMNPHCESLNAAVAAAIVMWEMARG
;
A
#
# COMPACT_ATOMS: atom_id res chain seq x y z
N MET A 1 4.41 -10.78 -35.23
CA MET A 1 5.53 -10.40 -34.35
C MET A 1 6.02 -11.65 -33.66
N THR A 2 7.24 -12.10 -33.93
CA THR A 2 7.87 -13.22 -33.20
C THR A 2 8.12 -12.76 -31.79
N GLY A 3 7.23 -13.15 -30.89
CA GLY A 3 7.31 -12.77 -29.47
C GLY A 3 8.57 -13.36 -28.82
N GLU A 4 9.23 -12.58 -27.99
CA GLU A 4 10.38 -13.04 -27.19
C GLU A 4 9.93 -14.20 -26.28
N TYR A 5 10.62 -15.35 -26.38
CA TYR A 5 10.32 -16.55 -25.57
C TYR A 5 11.55 -16.96 -24.76
N ILE A 6 11.41 -16.99 -23.45
CA ILE A 6 12.47 -17.28 -22.48
C ILE A 6 12.25 -18.66 -21.84
N THR A 7 13.26 -19.52 -21.97
CA THR A 7 13.28 -20.86 -21.33
C THR A 7 14.35 -20.98 -20.24
N SER A 8 15.19 -19.97 -20.07
CA SER A 8 16.29 -20.01 -19.11
C SER A 8 15.95 -19.26 -17.82
N ARG A 9 16.01 -19.94 -16.68
CA ARG A 9 15.94 -19.35 -15.35
C ARG A 9 17.07 -18.34 -15.05
N LYS A 10 18.14 -18.36 -15.85
CA LYS A 10 19.30 -17.44 -15.74
C LYS A 10 19.19 -16.23 -16.66
N ASN A 11 18.10 -16.08 -17.40
CA ASN A 11 17.88 -14.90 -18.23
C ASN A 11 17.94 -13.61 -17.39
N PRO A 12 18.57 -12.52 -17.87
CA PRO A 12 18.71 -11.26 -17.12
C PRO A 12 17.39 -10.69 -16.62
N LEU A 13 16.32 -10.75 -17.42
CA LEU A 13 14.99 -10.28 -17.01
C LEU A 13 14.47 -11.08 -15.81
N ILE A 14 14.61 -12.40 -15.83
CA ILE A 14 14.18 -13.28 -14.75
C ILE A 14 14.99 -13.03 -13.46
N GLN A 15 16.29 -12.80 -13.59
CA GLN A 15 17.13 -12.42 -12.45
C GLN A 15 16.73 -11.05 -11.89
N GLN A 16 16.41 -10.08 -12.74
CA GLN A 16 15.91 -8.78 -12.32
C GLN A 16 14.60 -8.93 -11.52
N VAL A 17 13.63 -9.69 -12.05
CA VAL A 17 12.35 -9.93 -11.33
C VAL A 17 12.59 -10.52 -9.94
N ARG A 18 13.47 -11.52 -9.80
CA ARG A 18 13.81 -12.10 -8.49
C ARG A 18 14.39 -11.08 -7.53
N ARG A 19 15.30 -10.22 -7.98
CA ARG A 19 15.89 -9.16 -7.17
C ARG A 19 14.83 -8.15 -6.72
N LEU A 20 13.94 -7.73 -7.61
CA LEU A 20 12.86 -6.81 -7.29
C LEU A 20 11.86 -7.40 -6.29
N LEU A 21 11.54 -8.69 -6.40
CA LEU A 21 10.66 -9.39 -5.45
C LEU A 21 11.24 -9.45 -4.04
N SER A 22 12.56 -9.61 -3.91
CA SER A 22 13.22 -9.86 -2.62
C SER A 22 13.75 -8.61 -1.92
N SER A 23 13.98 -7.50 -2.62
CA SER A 23 14.74 -6.36 -2.08
C SER A 23 14.08 -5.00 -2.40
N ARG A 24 13.73 -4.25 -1.35
CA ARG A 24 13.29 -2.86 -1.46
C ARG A 24 14.35 -2.00 -2.14
N LYS A 25 15.61 -2.10 -1.70
CA LYS A 25 16.73 -1.37 -2.30
C LYS A 25 16.85 -1.63 -3.81
N ALA A 26 16.67 -2.89 -4.24
CA ALA A 26 16.71 -3.21 -5.67
C ALA A 26 15.56 -2.57 -6.44
N ARG A 27 14.36 -2.42 -5.85
CA ARG A 27 13.24 -1.70 -6.45
C ARG A 27 13.54 -0.21 -6.60
N GLU A 28 14.05 0.41 -5.55
CA GLU A 28 14.42 1.83 -5.53
C GLU A 28 15.54 2.13 -6.55
N GLU A 29 16.61 1.32 -6.59
CA GLU A 29 17.71 1.47 -7.54
C GLU A 29 17.27 1.28 -9.00
N ALA A 30 16.35 0.36 -9.27
CA ALA A 30 15.84 0.09 -10.60
C ALA A 30 14.67 1.01 -10.99
N GLY A 31 14.05 1.70 -10.03
CA GLY A 31 12.82 2.46 -10.25
C GLY A 31 11.63 1.57 -10.64
N LEU A 32 11.63 0.28 -10.28
CA LEU A 32 10.65 -0.71 -10.73
C LEU A 32 10.13 -1.56 -9.58
N PHE A 33 8.89 -2.01 -9.70
CA PHE A 33 8.31 -3.03 -8.84
C PHE A 33 7.59 -4.12 -9.64
N VAL A 34 7.25 -5.22 -8.96
CA VAL A 34 6.65 -6.41 -9.58
C VAL A 34 5.22 -6.59 -9.09
N GLY A 35 4.30 -6.82 -10.03
CA GLY A 35 2.97 -7.37 -9.75
C GLY A 35 2.83 -8.79 -10.26
N ASP A 36 1.91 -9.56 -9.67
CA ASP A 36 1.66 -10.98 -9.95
C ASP A 36 0.16 -11.23 -10.08
N GLY A 37 -0.21 -11.96 -11.11
CA GLY A 37 -1.58 -12.42 -11.35
C GLY A 37 -2.33 -11.64 -12.43
N THR A 38 -3.24 -12.36 -13.11
CA THR A 38 -3.98 -11.83 -14.26
C THR A 38 -4.92 -10.70 -13.90
N LYS A 39 -5.67 -10.82 -12.79
CA LYS A 39 -6.58 -9.75 -12.33
C LYS A 39 -5.85 -8.47 -11.99
N LEU A 40 -4.68 -8.59 -11.34
CA LEU A 40 -3.88 -7.44 -10.98
C LEU A 40 -3.21 -6.80 -12.21
N LEU A 41 -2.86 -7.61 -13.21
CA LEU A 41 -2.38 -7.13 -14.51
C LEU A 41 -3.46 -6.33 -15.26
N GLU A 42 -4.73 -6.76 -15.23
CA GLU A 42 -5.85 -6.00 -15.81
C GLU A 42 -5.99 -4.62 -15.15
N GLU A 43 -5.87 -4.54 -13.82
CA GLU A 43 -5.88 -3.28 -13.08
C GLU A 43 -4.67 -2.40 -13.46
N ALA A 44 -3.46 -2.99 -13.54
CA ALA A 44 -2.27 -2.27 -13.94
C ALA A 44 -2.37 -1.75 -15.39
N ALA A 45 -2.92 -2.54 -16.32
CA ALA A 45 -3.11 -2.13 -17.71
C ALA A 45 -4.07 -0.95 -17.86
N ARG A 46 -5.03 -0.80 -16.94
CA ARG A 46 -6.02 0.30 -16.95
C ARG A 46 -5.52 1.56 -16.24
N TYR A 47 -4.79 1.39 -15.12
CA TYR A 47 -4.57 2.48 -14.17
C TYR A 47 -3.11 2.78 -13.88
N CYS A 48 -2.15 1.95 -14.36
CA CYS A 48 -0.72 2.16 -14.14
C CYS A 48 -0.04 2.64 -15.43
N PRO A 49 0.15 3.95 -15.62
CA PRO A 49 0.85 4.45 -16.80
C PRO A 49 2.31 3.99 -16.86
N GLY A 50 2.87 3.57 -15.72
CA GLY A 50 4.22 3.02 -15.58
C GLY A 50 4.34 1.53 -15.92
N LEU A 51 3.30 0.85 -16.45
CA LEU A 51 3.41 -0.54 -16.87
C LEU A 51 4.40 -0.68 -18.05
N LYS A 52 5.50 -1.42 -17.83
CA LYS A 52 6.63 -1.53 -18.79
C LYS A 52 6.74 -2.87 -19.45
N THR A 53 6.64 -3.94 -18.69
CA THR A 53 6.90 -5.29 -19.19
C THR A 53 5.89 -6.26 -18.58
N VAL A 54 5.32 -7.09 -19.42
CA VAL A 54 4.43 -8.18 -19.01
C VAL A 54 5.09 -9.50 -19.40
N ILE A 55 5.12 -10.44 -18.47
CA ILE A 55 5.69 -11.77 -18.59
C ILE A 55 4.56 -12.78 -18.45
N LEU A 56 4.31 -13.55 -19.50
CA LEU A 56 3.22 -14.53 -19.56
C LEU A 56 3.73 -15.94 -19.76
N SER A 57 3.06 -16.92 -19.17
CA SER A 57 3.32 -18.34 -19.42
C SER A 57 2.06 -19.08 -19.89
N GLY A 58 2.25 -20.23 -20.50
CA GLY A 58 1.16 -21.06 -21.04
C GLY A 58 0.27 -20.29 -22.01
N ASP A 59 -1.03 -20.56 -21.96
CA ASP A 59 -2.06 -19.93 -22.79
C ASP A 59 -2.62 -18.64 -22.17
N THR A 60 -1.96 -18.10 -21.13
CA THR A 60 -2.42 -16.88 -20.47
C THR A 60 -2.51 -15.73 -21.46
N GLN A 61 -3.67 -15.10 -21.50
CA GLN A 61 -3.97 -13.92 -22.31
C GLN A 61 -4.34 -12.74 -21.39
N ALA A 62 -3.98 -11.54 -21.81
CA ALA A 62 -4.37 -10.31 -21.15
C ALA A 62 -4.51 -9.19 -22.21
N CYS A 63 -5.41 -8.25 -21.95
CA CYS A 63 -5.50 -7.03 -22.74
C CYS A 63 -4.40 -6.08 -22.28
N ILE A 64 -3.34 -5.96 -23.10
CA ILE A 64 -2.13 -5.20 -22.79
C ILE A 64 -2.00 -4.06 -23.79
N PRO A 65 -1.70 -2.83 -23.36
CA PRO A 65 -1.46 -1.71 -24.27
C PRO A 65 -0.29 -2.00 -25.23
N ASP A 66 -0.38 -1.56 -26.48
CA ASP A 66 0.64 -1.80 -27.52
C ASP A 66 2.04 -1.26 -27.17
N SER A 67 2.10 -0.26 -26.30
CA SER A 67 3.36 0.34 -25.84
C SER A 67 4.12 -0.52 -24.81
N VAL A 68 3.51 -1.58 -24.30
CA VAL A 68 4.07 -2.43 -23.24
C VAL A 68 4.80 -3.63 -23.86
N ARG A 69 6.03 -3.87 -23.40
CA ARG A 69 6.78 -5.05 -23.82
C ARG A 69 6.13 -6.33 -23.27
N VAL A 70 5.80 -7.27 -24.15
CA VAL A 70 5.28 -8.58 -23.77
C VAL A 70 6.34 -9.65 -24.03
N VAL A 71 6.62 -10.46 -23.03
CA VAL A 71 7.58 -11.57 -23.06
C VAL A 71 6.85 -12.86 -22.66
N ARG A 72 7.07 -13.92 -23.42
CA ARG A 72 6.56 -15.24 -23.02
C ARG A 72 7.68 -16.06 -22.39
N VAL A 73 7.29 -16.87 -21.38
CA VAL A 73 8.24 -17.75 -20.68
C VAL A 73 7.67 -19.17 -20.61
N SER A 74 8.54 -20.16 -20.42
CA SER A 74 8.10 -21.52 -20.11
C SER A 74 7.46 -21.56 -18.71
N GLU A 75 6.58 -22.53 -18.46
CA GLU A 75 5.95 -22.75 -17.15
C GLU A 75 7.00 -22.94 -16.05
N ASP A 76 8.05 -23.72 -16.33
CA ASP A 76 9.18 -23.93 -15.42
C ASP A 76 9.89 -22.62 -15.01
N VAL A 77 10.05 -21.67 -15.94
CA VAL A 77 10.60 -20.35 -15.63
C VAL A 77 9.62 -19.55 -14.78
N MET A 78 8.32 -19.54 -15.12
CA MET A 78 7.29 -18.85 -14.35
C MET A 78 7.23 -19.37 -12.92
N GLU A 79 7.16 -20.67 -12.72
CA GLU A 79 7.15 -21.33 -11.41
C GLU A 79 8.40 -20.96 -10.59
N SER A 80 9.55 -20.85 -11.25
CA SER A 80 10.83 -20.55 -10.58
C SER A 80 10.92 -19.12 -10.06
N VAL A 81 10.10 -18.20 -10.54
CA VAL A 81 10.19 -16.77 -10.23
C VAL A 81 8.92 -16.18 -9.61
N SER A 82 7.76 -16.78 -9.82
CA SER A 82 6.54 -16.32 -9.18
C SER A 82 6.63 -16.43 -7.65
N PRO A 83 6.19 -15.41 -6.90
CA PRO A 83 6.12 -15.47 -5.44
C PRO A 83 4.94 -16.34 -4.95
N MET A 84 4.15 -16.89 -5.86
CA MET A 84 2.95 -17.67 -5.58
C MET A 84 3.23 -19.16 -5.64
N ALA A 85 2.67 -19.92 -4.70
CA ALA A 85 2.73 -21.38 -4.73
C ALA A 85 2.05 -21.99 -5.97
N SER A 86 1.01 -21.32 -6.49
CA SER A 86 0.35 -21.65 -7.75
C SER A 86 0.31 -20.40 -8.63
N PRO A 87 1.31 -20.23 -9.53
CA PRO A 87 1.37 -19.10 -10.44
C PRO A 87 0.13 -18.98 -11.33
N GLN A 88 -0.36 -17.76 -11.53
CA GLN A 88 -1.48 -17.48 -12.43
C GLN A 88 -1.03 -17.18 -13.87
N GLY A 89 0.22 -17.49 -14.19
CA GLY A 89 0.78 -17.32 -15.52
C GLY A 89 1.06 -15.88 -15.95
N ALA A 90 0.99 -14.91 -15.05
CA ALA A 90 1.26 -13.51 -15.35
C ALA A 90 2.11 -12.85 -14.25
N LEU A 91 3.23 -12.27 -14.67
CA LEU A 91 4.03 -11.33 -13.87
C LEU A 91 4.20 -10.04 -14.68
N PHE A 92 4.37 -8.91 -14.01
CA PHE A 92 4.59 -7.66 -14.73
C PHE A 92 5.45 -6.69 -13.93
N LEU A 93 6.10 -5.79 -14.64
CA LEU A 93 6.97 -4.75 -14.09
C LEU A 93 6.33 -3.38 -14.33
N CYS A 94 6.22 -2.60 -13.27
CA CYS A 94 5.78 -1.21 -13.31
C CYS A 94 6.90 -0.29 -12.80
N GLU A 95 6.97 0.92 -13.34
CA GLU A 95 7.77 2.00 -12.76
C GLU A 95 7.23 2.39 -11.38
N LEU A 96 8.13 2.66 -10.45
CA LEU A 96 7.77 3.32 -9.20
C LEU A 96 7.20 4.71 -9.53
N PRO A 97 6.09 5.10 -8.91
CA PRO A 97 5.58 6.46 -9.08
C PRO A 97 6.61 7.47 -8.53
N PRO A 98 6.65 8.69 -9.07
CA PRO A 98 7.50 9.73 -8.53
C PRO A 98 7.09 10.06 -7.09
N GLU A 99 8.06 10.37 -6.26
CA GLU A 99 7.80 10.87 -4.90
C GLU A 99 6.97 12.14 -4.95
N ARG A 100 5.99 12.23 -4.06
CA ARG A 100 5.14 13.39 -3.91
C ARG A 100 5.33 14.02 -2.54
N PRO A 101 5.34 15.36 -2.46
CA PRO A 101 5.40 16.04 -1.19
C PRO A 101 4.16 15.72 -0.34
N PHE A 102 4.36 15.61 0.96
CA PHE A 102 3.24 15.49 1.89
C PHE A 102 2.45 16.81 1.94
N VAL A 103 1.17 16.72 1.68
CA VAL A 103 0.24 17.85 1.76
C VAL A 103 -0.88 17.47 2.72
N PRO A 104 -0.87 17.98 3.97
CA PRO A 104 -1.90 17.64 4.95
C PRO A 104 -3.25 18.22 4.57
N ARG A 105 -4.28 17.46 4.89
CA ARG A 105 -5.69 17.85 4.74
C ARG A 105 -6.56 17.17 5.80
N GLY A 106 -7.72 17.73 6.09
CA GLY A 106 -8.73 17.06 6.91
C GLY A 106 -9.23 15.79 6.23
N GLY A 107 -9.67 14.82 7.00
CA GLY A 107 -10.16 13.53 6.52
C GLY A 107 -9.07 12.65 5.90
N MET A 108 -7.82 12.75 6.37
CA MET A 108 -6.72 11.89 5.93
C MET A 108 -6.26 10.92 7.01
N LEU A 109 -5.67 9.82 6.59
CA LEU A 109 -5.08 8.82 7.47
C LEU A 109 -3.56 8.90 7.43
N LEU A 110 -2.92 8.89 8.60
CA LEU A 110 -1.48 8.74 8.79
C LEU A 110 -1.21 7.36 9.40
N LEU A 111 -0.39 6.55 8.77
CA LEU A 111 -0.08 5.20 9.23
C LEU A 111 1.29 5.19 9.90
N ASP A 112 1.33 4.84 11.18
CA ASP A 112 2.53 4.81 12.00
C ASP A 112 2.99 3.37 12.26
N GLY A 113 4.05 2.94 11.55
CA GLY A 113 4.66 1.64 11.77
C GLY A 113 3.80 0.43 11.40
N ILE A 114 2.94 0.51 10.41
CA ILE A 114 2.16 -0.64 9.90
C ILE A 114 3.10 -1.58 9.16
N GLN A 115 3.60 -2.60 9.86
CA GLN A 115 4.65 -3.50 9.36
C GLN A 115 4.13 -4.69 8.56
N ASP A 116 2.91 -5.16 8.82
CA ASP A 116 2.34 -6.28 8.08
C ASP A 116 1.91 -5.84 6.66
N PRO A 117 2.47 -6.47 5.59
CA PRO A 117 2.13 -6.09 4.23
C PRO A 117 0.67 -6.36 3.86
N GLY A 118 0.02 -7.35 4.48
CA GLY A 118 -1.39 -7.66 4.27
C GLY A 118 -2.28 -6.55 4.82
N ASN A 119 -1.97 -6.08 6.04
CA ASN A 119 -2.68 -4.96 6.66
C ASN A 119 -2.48 -3.67 5.87
N LEU A 120 -1.25 -3.33 5.50
CA LEU A 120 -1.00 -2.14 4.69
C LEU A 120 -1.78 -2.18 3.36
N GLY A 121 -1.70 -3.30 2.63
CA GLY A 121 -2.43 -3.45 1.37
C GLY A 121 -3.95 -3.35 1.53
N THR A 122 -4.49 -3.94 2.61
CA THR A 122 -5.92 -3.86 2.94
C THR A 122 -6.36 -2.45 3.28
N ILE A 123 -5.53 -1.70 4.03
CA ILE A 123 -5.77 -0.28 4.35
C ILE A 123 -5.80 0.55 3.05
N LEU A 124 -4.80 0.40 2.19
CA LEU A 124 -4.73 1.12 0.92
C LEU A 124 -5.94 0.81 0.01
N ARG A 125 -6.39 -0.45 -0.03
CA ARG A 125 -7.59 -0.86 -0.76
C ARG A 125 -8.85 -0.21 -0.20
N THR A 126 -9.00 -0.16 1.12
CA THR A 126 -10.16 0.46 1.77
C THR A 126 -10.15 1.98 1.55
N ALA A 127 -8.98 2.60 1.66
CA ALA A 127 -8.79 4.01 1.41
C ALA A 127 -9.14 4.41 -0.04
N ASP A 128 -8.78 3.56 -1.01
CA ASP A 128 -9.18 3.72 -2.40
C ASP A 128 -10.69 3.66 -2.57
N ALA A 129 -11.34 2.68 -1.94
CA ALA A 129 -12.79 2.51 -2.02
C ALA A 129 -13.59 3.67 -1.38
N LEU A 130 -13.05 4.31 -0.35
CA LEU A 130 -13.71 5.40 0.39
C LEU A 130 -13.19 6.79 0.04
N ASP A 131 -12.30 6.91 -0.93
CA ASP A 131 -11.66 8.17 -1.36
C ASP A 131 -10.89 8.89 -0.23
N ILE A 132 -10.33 8.14 0.73
CA ILE A 132 -9.56 8.67 1.86
C ILE A 132 -8.07 8.75 1.49
N PRO A 133 -7.43 9.92 1.65
CA PRO A 133 -5.98 10.05 1.47
C PRO A 133 -5.22 9.35 2.57
N VAL A 134 -4.10 8.72 2.20
CA VAL A 134 -3.23 8.01 3.15
C VAL A 134 -1.79 8.49 2.99
N ALA A 135 -1.13 8.75 4.10
CA ALA A 135 0.32 8.92 4.13
C ALA A 135 0.96 7.90 5.10
N LEU A 136 2.13 7.44 4.73
CA LEU A 136 2.92 6.48 5.50
C LEU A 136 4.00 7.23 6.28
N LEU A 137 3.97 7.11 7.60
CA LEU A 137 5.05 7.50 8.49
C LEU A 137 6.12 6.39 8.49
N GLU A 138 7.16 6.61 9.28
CA GLU A 138 8.28 5.68 9.41
C GLU A 138 7.81 4.30 9.92
N GLY A 139 8.58 3.27 9.58
CA GLY A 139 8.34 1.90 10.06
C GLY A 139 7.26 1.13 9.32
N CYS A 140 6.56 1.72 8.36
CA CYS A 140 5.58 1.02 7.53
C CYS A 140 6.24 0.06 6.53
N ALA A 141 5.53 -1.02 6.20
CA ALA A 141 5.92 -1.91 5.12
C ALA A 141 6.04 -1.14 3.79
N ASP A 142 6.88 -1.66 2.89
CA ASP A 142 7.02 -1.08 1.55
C ASP A 142 5.75 -1.29 0.72
N PRO A 143 5.07 -0.20 0.30
CA PRO A 143 3.82 -0.26 -0.45
C PRO A 143 3.97 -0.92 -1.83
N PHE A 144 5.19 -0.97 -2.38
CA PHE A 144 5.51 -1.58 -3.66
C PHE A 144 6.14 -2.97 -3.53
N SER A 145 6.17 -3.55 -2.31
CA SER A 145 6.45 -4.98 -2.16
C SER A 145 5.33 -5.80 -2.80
N HIS A 146 5.68 -6.93 -3.43
CA HIS A 146 4.68 -7.78 -4.10
C HIS A 146 3.50 -8.19 -3.20
N LYS A 147 3.75 -8.33 -1.88
CA LYS A 147 2.70 -8.67 -0.90
C LYS A 147 1.70 -7.53 -0.72
N VAL A 148 2.17 -6.28 -0.60
CA VAL A 148 1.29 -5.10 -0.48
C VAL A 148 0.56 -4.85 -1.79
N VAL A 149 1.27 -4.85 -2.93
CA VAL A 149 0.68 -4.66 -4.26
C VAL A 149 -0.47 -5.65 -4.47
N ARG A 150 -0.28 -6.91 -4.12
CA ARG A 150 -1.31 -7.94 -4.21
C ARG A 150 -2.48 -7.69 -3.25
N ALA A 151 -2.20 -7.42 -1.97
CA ALA A 151 -3.24 -7.19 -0.96
C ALA A 151 -4.07 -5.94 -1.26
N SER A 152 -3.48 -4.93 -1.91
CA SER A 152 -4.14 -3.69 -2.31
C SER A 152 -5.16 -3.86 -3.45
N MET A 153 -5.13 -5.01 -4.16
CA MET A 153 -6.02 -5.27 -5.31
C MET A 153 -6.03 -4.13 -6.33
N GLY A 154 -4.86 -3.56 -6.61
CA GLY A 154 -4.69 -2.50 -7.60
C GLY A 154 -4.85 -1.07 -7.06
N ALA A 155 -5.17 -0.86 -5.78
CA ALA A 155 -5.26 0.47 -5.20
C ALA A 155 -3.96 1.28 -5.37
N VAL A 156 -2.80 0.63 -5.29
CA VAL A 156 -1.49 1.28 -5.51
C VAL A 156 -1.28 1.82 -6.94
N PHE A 157 -2.10 1.43 -7.90
CA PHE A 157 -2.08 1.96 -9.27
C PHE A 157 -3.00 3.18 -9.45
N ARG A 158 -3.99 3.34 -8.57
CA ARG A 158 -5.02 4.39 -8.63
C ARG A 158 -4.80 5.52 -7.64
N ARG A 159 -4.08 5.23 -6.55
CA ARG A 159 -3.86 6.18 -5.45
C ARG A 159 -2.39 6.51 -5.28
N GLU A 160 -2.14 7.76 -5.00
CA GLU A 160 -0.82 8.18 -4.55
C GLU A 160 -0.58 7.66 -3.14
N VAL A 161 0.57 7.01 -2.96
CA VAL A 161 1.08 6.61 -1.65
C VAL A 161 2.19 7.59 -1.28
N VAL A 162 1.92 8.45 -0.31
CA VAL A 162 2.85 9.48 0.13
C VAL A 162 3.62 8.99 1.35
N HIS A 163 4.93 9.16 1.34
CA HIS A 163 5.79 8.95 2.50
C HIS A 163 6.12 10.30 3.15
N THR A 164 6.12 10.34 4.47
CA THR A 164 6.53 11.51 5.25
C THR A 164 7.10 11.07 6.59
N SER A 165 7.88 11.93 7.25
CA SER A 165 8.27 11.70 8.63
C SER A 165 7.33 12.44 9.58
N TRP A 166 7.34 12.04 10.87
CA TRP A 166 6.55 12.77 11.86
C TRP A 166 7.02 14.21 12.02
N GLU A 167 8.34 14.44 11.94
CA GLU A 167 8.95 15.77 12.01
C GLU A 167 8.49 16.69 10.86
N GLN A 168 8.09 16.13 9.72
CA GLN A 168 7.53 16.87 8.58
C GLN A 168 6.02 17.01 8.68
N ALA A 169 5.33 15.93 9.10
CA ALA A 169 3.87 15.89 9.14
C ALA A 169 3.28 16.83 10.20
N LEU A 170 3.85 16.84 11.42
CA LEU A 170 3.34 17.64 12.53
C LEU A 170 3.34 19.13 12.22
N PRO A 171 4.48 19.78 11.84
CA PRO A 171 4.47 21.20 11.55
C PRO A 171 3.59 21.55 10.35
N ALA A 172 3.54 20.70 9.32
CA ALA A 172 2.70 20.93 8.15
C ALA A 172 1.19 20.92 8.50
N CYS A 173 0.74 19.99 9.39
CA CYS A 173 -0.63 20.00 9.90
C CYS A 173 -0.91 21.24 10.72
N ARG A 174 0.02 21.65 11.62
CA ARG A 174 -0.12 22.84 12.46
C ARG A 174 -0.21 24.12 11.63
N GLU A 175 0.61 24.27 10.61
CA GLU A 175 0.60 25.43 9.70
C GLU A 175 -0.76 25.60 9.00
N LYS A 176 -1.39 24.47 8.62
CA LYS A 176 -2.72 24.48 7.98
C LYS A 176 -3.90 24.46 8.96
N GLY A 177 -3.63 24.46 10.27
CA GLY A 177 -4.70 24.38 11.28
C GLY A 177 -5.48 23.06 11.23
N ILE A 178 -4.87 21.96 10.77
CA ILE A 178 -5.49 20.64 10.71
C ILE A 178 -5.24 19.93 12.04
N PRO A 179 -6.28 19.61 12.82
CA PRO A 179 -6.13 18.89 14.06
C PRO A 179 -5.61 17.47 13.83
N ILE A 180 -4.83 16.97 14.78
CA ILE A 180 -4.30 15.62 14.77
C ILE A 180 -5.04 14.76 15.78
N GLY A 181 -5.73 13.73 15.29
CA GLY A 181 -6.32 12.70 16.12
C GLY A 181 -5.47 11.44 16.13
N VAL A 182 -5.44 10.71 17.24
CA VAL A 182 -4.74 9.42 17.33
C VAL A 182 -5.68 8.34 17.86
N THR A 183 -5.57 7.13 17.31
CA THR A 183 -6.25 5.98 17.91
C THR A 183 -5.40 5.42 19.04
N ALA A 184 -5.94 5.44 20.27
CA ALA A 184 -5.23 4.98 21.45
C ALA A 184 -6.19 4.33 22.47
N LEU A 185 -5.66 3.40 23.26
CA LEU A 185 -6.35 2.78 24.39
C LEU A 185 -5.90 3.51 25.66
N SER A 186 -6.54 4.61 25.99
CA SER A 186 -6.26 5.39 27.19
C SER A 186 -7.56 5.84 27.88
N GLU A 187 -7.47 6.21 29.15
CA GLU A 187 -8.61 6.77 29.90
C GLU A 187 -9.09 8.12 29.34
N ARG A 188 -8.23 8.80 28.54
CA ARG A 188 -8.56 10.08 27.89
C ARG A 188 -9.20 9.92 26.52
N SER A 189 -9.21 8.69 25.98
CA SER A 189 -9.70 8.45 24.63
C SER A 189 -11.23 8.61 24.55
N GLY A 190 -11.66 9.53 23.69
CA GLY A 190 -13.07 9.72 23.35
C GLY A 190 -13.57 8.72 22.29
N ASP A 191 -14.87 8.48 22.26
CA ASP A 191 -15.49 7.64 21.22
C ASP A 191 -15.35 8.29 19.83
N ILE A 192 -14.78 7.55 18.86
CA ILE A 192 -14.56 8.04 17.48
C ILE A 192 -15.83 8.57 16.83
N ARG A 193 -17.00 8.02 17.17
CA ARG A 193 -18.30 8.43 16.62
C ARG A 193 -18.73 9.85 17.02
N ARG A 194 -18.05 10.45 18.01
CA ARG A 194 -18.28 11.80 18.51
C ARG A 194 -17.23 12.79 18.05
N SER A 195 -16.28 12.35 17.24
CA SER A 195 -15.17 13.15 16.75
C SER A 195 -15.43 13.61 15.31
N ALA A 196 -15.02 14.82 14.97
CA ALA A 196 -15.12 15.36 13.62
C ALA A 196 -13.99 14.83 12.71
N LEU A 197 -13.94 13.52 12.49
CA LEU A 197 -12.85 12.83 11.81
C LEU A 197 -12.58 13.39 10.39
N GLY A 198 -13.61 13.84 9.68
CA GLY A 198 -13.47 14.43 8.34
C GLY A 198 -12.66 15.74 8.31
N THR A 199 -12.43 16.38 9.45
CA THR A 199 -11.60 17.59 9.55
C THR A 199 -10.19 17.36 10.08
N MET A 200 -9.87 16.13 10.52
CA MET A 200 -8.63 15.78 11.21
C MET A 200 -7.69 14.97 10.31
N ALA A 201 -6.40 15.03 10.62
CA ALA A 201 -5.44 13.99 10.22
C ALA A 201 -5.40 12.94 11.32
N VAL A 202 -5.82 11.69 11.04
CA VAL A 202 -5.93 10.65 12.05
C VAL A 202 -4.78 9.66 11.93
N VAL A 203 -4.06 9.45 13.04
CA VAL A 203 -2.95 8.51 13.11
C VAL A 203 -3.43 7.15 13.61
N ILE A 204 -3.06 6.10 12.89
CA ILE A 204 -3.25 4.69 13.28
C ILE A 204 -1.87 4.06 13.44
N GLY A 205 -1.63 3.46 14.60
CA GLY A 205 -0.38 2.80 14.93
C GLY A 205 -0.35 1.32 14.60
N SER A 206 0.82 0.71 14.83
CA SER A 206 1.06 -0.72 14.64
C SER A 206 0.29 -1.60 15.62
N GLU A 207 0.10 -2.87 15.26
CA GLU A 207 -0.63 -3.86 16.05
C GLU A 207 0.03 -4.15 17.42
N GLY A 208 1.35 -4.10 17.48
CA GLY A 208 2.10 -4.49 18.68
C GLY A 208 2.44 -3.34 19.61
N GLN A 209 2.71 -2.16 19.07
CA GLN A 209 3.18 -1.01 19.85
C GLN A 209 2.19 0.17 19.87
N GLY A 210 1.14 0.11 19.06
CA GLY A 210 0.23 1.24 18.88
C GLY A 210 0.92 2.43 18.20
N VAL A 211 0.45 3.62 18.50
CA VAL A 211 1.01 4.89 18.02
C VAL A 211 2.23 5.27 18.88
N ARG A 212 3.31 5.76 18.25
CA ARG A 212 4.53 6.19 18.95
C ARG A 212 4.24 7.28 19.98
N GLN A 213 4.99 7.25 21.10
CA GLN A 213 4.78 8.13 22.25
C GLN A 213 4.89 9.63 21.86
N GLU A 214 5.81 9.99 20.99
CA GLU A 214 5.98 11.37 20.51
C GLU A 214 4.76 11.90 19.75
N ILE A 215 4.08 11.01 19.00
CA ILE A 215 2.85 11.34 18.28
C ILE A 215 1.69 11.50 19.26
N LEU A 216 1.55 10.58 20.24
CA LEU A 216 0.55 10.66 21.29
C LEU A 216 0.65 11.97 22.08
N GLN A 217 1.87 12.41 22.42
CA GLN A 217 2.10 13.65 23.17
C GLN A 217 1.75 14.92 22.38
N SER A 218 1.79 14.86 21.05
CA SER A 218 1.54 15.98 20.15
C SER A 218 0.12 16.02 19.60
N ALA A 219 -0.67 14.98 19.86
CA ALA A 219 -2.04 14.86 19.35
C ALA A 219 -3.00 15.85 20.03
N ASP A 220 -3.96 16.34 19.26
CA ASP A 220 -5.04 17.21 19.76
C ASP A 220 -6.18 16.41 20.40
N ALA A 221 -6.36 15.14 19.96
CA ALA A 221 -7.38 14.25 20.47
C ALA A 221 -6.90 12.78 20.46
N GLU A 222 -7.18 12.09 21.55
CA GLU A 222 -7.06 10.64 21.64
C GLU A 222 -8.45 10.02 21.44
N MET A 223 -8.54 8.99 20.60
CA MET A 223 -9.82 8.40 20.22
C MET A 223 -9.79 6.88 20.31
N ILE A 224 -10.91 6.29 20.65
CA ILE A 224 -11.09 4.84 20.76
C ILE A 224 -12.28 4.38 19.91
N ILE A 225 -12.10 3.24 19.26
CA ILE A 225 -13.20 2.45 18.70
C ILE A 225 -13.81 1.70 19.89
N PRO A 226 -15.07 1.97 20.29
CA PRO A 226 -15.68 1.26 21.41
C PRO A 226 -15.75 -0.25 21.14
N MET A 227 -15.21 -1.03 22.05
CA MET A 227 -15.11 -2.48 21.95
C MET A 227 -15.63 -3.13 23.25
N ASN A 228 -15.86 -4.45 23.19
CA ASN A 228 -16.12 -5.24 24.38
C ASN A 228 -14.89 -5.18 25.31
N PRO A 229 -15.05 -4.99 26.62
CA PRO A 229 -13.94 -4.91 27.59
C PRO A 229 -13.01 -6.13 27.61
N HIS A 230 -13.45 -7.27 27.10
CA HIS A 230 -12.61 -8.47 26.97
C HIS A 230 -11.72 -8.47 25.70
N CYS A 231 -11.90 -7.49 24.83
CA CYS A 231 -11.10 -7.36 23.60
C CYS A 231 -10.02 -6.30 23.81
N GLU A 232 -8.75 -6.71 23.70
CA GLU A 232 -7.61 -5.81 23.93
C GLU A 232 -7.34 -4.90 22.72
N SER A 233 -7.59 -5.38 21.51
CA SER A 233 -7.31 -4.61 20.28
C SER A 233 -8.06 -5.18 19.08
N LEU A 234 -8.12 -4.40 18.01
CA LEU A 234 -8.53 -4.84 16.67
C LEU A 234 -7.28 -4.99 15.78
N ASN A 235 -7.40 -5.84 14.76
CA ASN A 235 -6.44 -5.84 13.66
C ASN A 235 -6.34 -4.42 13.07
N ALA A 236 -5.11 -3.96 12.74
CA ALA A 236 -4.88 -2.57 12.31
C ALA A 236 -5.66 -2.20 11.03
N ALA A 237 -5.81 -3.13 10.08
CA ALA A 237 -6.58 -2.87 8.88
C ALA A 237 -8.09 -2.76 9.17
N VAL A 238 -8.60 -3.52 10.14
CA VAL A 238 -9.98 -3.42 10.60
C VAL A 238 -10.21 -2.09 11.32
N ALA A 239 -9.32 -1.70 12.22
CA ALA A 239 -9.39 -0.41 12.91
C ALA A 239 -9.36 0.75 11.91
N ALA A 240 -8.44 0.70 10.95
CA ALA A 240 -8.34 1.69 9.87
C ALA A 240 -9.64 1.76 9.04
N ALA A 241 -10.23 0.63 8.71
CA ALA A 241 -11.49 0.58 7.94
C ALA A 241 -12.65 1.25 8.70
N ILE A 242 -12.77 1.01 10.01
CA ILE A 242 -13.79 1.64 10.85
C ILE A 242 -13.58 3.15 10.92
N VAL A 243 -12.34 3.59 11.16
CA VAL A 243 -11.99 5.02 11.19
C VAL A 243 -12.30 5.70 9.84
N MET A 244 -11.88 5.09 8.73
CA MET A 244 -12.15 5.62 7.39
C MET A 244 -13.64 5.67 7.07
N TRP A 245 -14.41 4.67 7.51
CA TRP A 245 -15.86 4.69 7.35
C TRP A 245 -16.51 5.85 8.11
N GLU A 246 -16.11 6.07 9.36
CA GLU A 246 -16.61 7.21 10.14
C GLU A 246 -16.15 8.56 9.54
N MET A 247 -14.94 8.66 8.97
CA MET A 247 -14.48 9.83 8.21
C MET A 247 -15.39 10.13 6.99
N ALA A 248 -15.75 9.09 6.24
CA ALA A 248 -16.56 9.24 5.02
C ALA A 248 -18.03 9.55 5.30
N ARG A 249 -18.52 9.25 6.49
CA ARG A 249 -19.92 9.55 6.92
C ARG A 249 -20.15 11.02 7.21
N GLY A 250 -19.11 11.71 7.59
CA GLY A 250 -19.14 13.03 8.15
C GLY A 250 -19.14 14.12 7.98
#